data_57677f3d4f805fff719fe9b9ed03c798
#
_entry.id   57677f3d4f805fff719fe9b9ed03c798
#
_cell.length_a   1.000
_cell.length_b   1.000
_cell.length_c   1.000
_cell.angle_alpha   90.00
_cell.angle_beta   90.00
_cell.angle_gamma   90.00
#
_symmetry.space_group_name_H-M   'P 1'
#
loop_
_entity.id
_entity.type
_entity.pdbx_description
1 polymer ?
#
loop_
_entity_poly.entity_id
_entity_poly.type
_entity_poly.pdbx_seq_one_letter_code
_entity_poly.pdbx_strand_id
1 'polypeptide(L)'
;MTRFVIPGGGKRALLAVILIACGSSTPPPVEAKTAPGGTKDQSKWPTDDHSMCDWRNKPELEVSETAGPGAIRPNIRRVYKTLGEGENRHRTLICREVDTNLDGIKDVVRTFNAKGEAQHEESDENYDGKIDHWLSFANGSMVEEDVDTVGDGKPHEWRYYVNGQLSRIKRDRNGDGKPDVWEIYNKGQLERMGIDETGDGHVDRWDRDEILRQKEEAEEAKANASSDAGAPTQQPSATPDAGAPKKAGRRESR
;
A
#
# COMPACT_ATOMS: atom_id res chain seq x y z
N MET A 1 -24.40 71.19 3.92
CA MET A 1 -25.67 71.80 4.34
C MET A 1 -26.79 70.78 4.12
N THR A 2 -27.32 70.23 5.13
CA THR A 2 -28.75 70.13 5.47
C THR A 2 -28.88 69.23 6.70
N ARG A 3 -29.23 69.87 7.78
CA ARG A 3 -29.61 69.26 9.07
C ARG A 3 -30.99 68.60 8.90
N PHE A 4 -31.15 67.43 9.51
CA PHE A 4 -32.49 66.94 9.85
C PHE A 4 -32.58 66.66 11.35
N VAL A 5 -33.62 67.24 11.93
CA VAL A 5 -33.98 67.36 13.34
C VAL A 5 -34.80 66.15 13.74
N ILE A 6 -34.52 65.60 14.93
CA ILE A 6 -35.32 64.60 15.63
C ILE A 6 -36.40 65.30 16.47
N PRO A 7 -37.60 64.76 16.55
CA PRO A 7 -38.41 64.99 17.74
C PRO A 7 -38.57 63.71 18.57
N GLY A 8 -38.53 63.92 19.85
CA GLY A 8 -38.61 62.96 20.90
C GLY A 8 -39.97 62.43 21.21
N GLY A 9 -39.98 61.36 21.98
CA GLY A 9 -41.20 60.78 22.56
C GLY A 9 -40.80 59.67 23.51
N GLY A 10 -40.78 59.97 24.78
CA GLY A 10 -40.35 59.05 25.82
C GLY A 10 -41.29 57.94 26.15
N LYS A 11 -40.79 56.81 26.48
CA LYS A 11 -41.34 55.87 27.46
C LYS A 11 -40.19 55.23 28.22
N ARG A 12 -40.11 55.52 29.51
CA ARG A 12 -39.19 54.89 30.45
C ARG A 12 -39.64 53.45 30.64
N ALA A 13 -38.91 52.53 30.09
CA ALA A 13 -38.96 51.11 30.46
C ALA A 13 -37.82 50.84 31.43
N LEU A 14 -38.16 50.51 32.66
CA LEU A 14 -37.22 49.99 33.64
C LEU A 14 -36.68 48.65 33.12
N LEU A 15 -35.45 48.65 32.66
CA LEU A 15 -34.72 47.40 32.40
C LEU A 15 -34.13 46.97 33.74
N ALA A 16 -34.67 45.89 34.28
CA ALA A 16 -34.03 45.16 35.37
C ALA A 16 -32.78 44.49 34.81
N VAL A 17 -31.64 45.00 35.17
CA VAL A 17 -30.33 44.35 34.88
C VAL A 17 -30.22 43.14 35.78
N ILE A 18 -30.52 41.97 35.27
CA ILE A 18 -30.16 40.71 35.91
C ILE A 18 -28.66 40.53 35.68
N LEU A 19 -27.82 40.84 36.66
CA LEU A 19 -26.45 40.43 36.71
C LEU A 19 -26.39 38.91 36.87
N ILE A 20 -26.28 38.19 35.75
CA ILE A 20 -25.86 36.79 35.78
C ILE A 20 -24.39 36.83 36.11
N ALA A 21 -24.06 36.59 37.39
CA ALA A 21 -22.72 36.27 37.80
C ALA A 21 -22.28 34.99 37.09
N CYS A 22 -21.51 35.13 36.00
CA CYS A 22 -20.72 34.02 35.47
C CYS A 22 -19.71 33.63 36.56
N GLY A 23 -20.07 32.70 37.41
CA GLY A 23 -19.17 31.98 38.25
C GLY A 23 -18.24 31.20 37.35
N SER A 24 -17.00 31.69 37.19
CA SER A 24 -15.90 30.91 36.68
C SER A 24 -15.62 29.79 37.69
N SER A 25 -16.30 28.65 37.51
CA SER A 25 -15.91 27.42 38.17
C SER A 25 -14.60 26.97 37.52
N THR A 26 -13.49 27.39 38.09
CA THR A 26 -12.23 26.68 37.87
C THR A 26 -12.48 25.23 38.29
N PRO A 27 -12.27 24.24 37.38
CA PRO A 27 -12.33 22.84 37.80
C PRO A 27 -11.33 22.66 38.96
N PRO A 28 -11.71 21.90 39.99
CA PRO A 28 -10.78 21.64 41.09
C PRO A 28 -9.51 21.03 40.51
N PRO A 29 -8.33 21.33 41.09
CA PRO A 29 -7.12 20.64 40.67
C PRO A 29 -7.40 19.15 40.76
N VAL A 30 -7.20 18.45 39.66
CA VAL A 30 -7.23 16.98 39.64
C VAL A 30 -6.02 16.60 40.52
N GLU A 31 -6.27 16.34 41.80
CA GLU A 31 -5.30 15.65 42.63
C GLU A 31 -4.94 14.39 41.86
N ALA A 32 -3.70 14.35 41.38
CA ALA A 32 -3.09 13.13 40.90
C ALA A 32 -3.22 12.14 42.07
N LYS A 33 -4.26 11.31 42.05
CA LYS A 33 -4.32 10.15 42.91
C LYS A 33 -3.10 9.34 42.59
N THR A 34 -2.09 9.49 43.41
CA THR A 34 -0.97 8.56 43.51
C THR A 34 -1.63 7.19 43.59
N ALA A 35 -1.58 6.44 42.52
CA ALA A 35 -2.07 5.09 42.49
C ALA A 35 -1.41 4.36 43.65
N PRO A 36 -2.16 3.63 44.48
CA PRO A 36 -1.56 2.84 45.55
C PRO A 36 -0.51 1.97 44.90
N GLY A 37 0.72 2.02 45.40
CA GLY A 37 1.83 1.18 44.98
C GLY A 37 1.51 -0.29 45.18
N GLY A 38 0.70 -0.82 44.28
CA GLY A 38 0.62 -2.25 44.06
C GLY A 38 1.89 -2.61 43.29
N THR A 39 2.75 -3.37 43.92
CA THR A 39 3.76 -4.17 43.24
C THR A 39 3.03 -5.02 42.22
N LYS A 40 2.78 -4.44 41.03
CA LYS A 40 2.27 -5.17 39.89
C LYS A 40 3.37 -6.13 39.50
N ASP A 41 3.05 -7.39 39.61
CA ASP A 41 3.84 -8.51 39.20
C ASP A 41 4.53 -8.22 37.86
N GLN A 42 5.80 -7.82 37.91
CA GLN A 42 6.64 -7.54 36.75
C GLN A 42 6.95 -8.82 35.97
N SER A 43 6.55 -9.99 36.52
CA SER A 43 6.80 -11.31 35.94
C SER A 43 5.96 -11.59 34.67
N LYS A 44 5.03 -10.68 34.31
CA LYS A 44 4.10 -10.85 33.18
C LYS A 44 4.54 -10.16 31.88
N TRP A 45 5.67 -9.45 31.90
CA TRP A 45 6.15 -8.77 30.71
C TRP A 45 7.46 -9.39 30.24
N PRO A 46 7.66 -9.56 28.93
CA PRO A 46 8.92 -10.06 28.42
C PRO A 46 10.09 -9.21 28.94
N THR A 47 11.14 -9.87 29.39
CA THR A 47 12.41 -9.20 29.77
C THR A 47 13.12 -8.61 28.57
N ASP A 48 12.80 -9.11 27.38
CA ASP A 48 13.21 -8.61 26.09
C ASP A 48 11.99 -8.09 25.33
N ASP A 49 12.03 -6.84 24.93
CA ASP A 49 10.98 -6.17 24.16
C ASP A 49 11.18 -6.32 22.64
N HIS A 50 12.04 -7.23 22.23
CA HIS A 50 12.41 -7.50 20.83
C HIS A 50 12.83 -6.23 20.06
N SER A 51 13.56 -5.32 20.74
CA SER A 51 14.04 -4.10 20.11
C SER A 51 14.95 -4.41 18.93
N MET A 52 14.58 -3.90 17.77
CA MET A 52 15.30 -4.05 16.50
C MET A 52 16.16 -2.81 16.18
N CYS A 53 15.92 -1.66 16.85
CA CYS A 53 16.79 -0.52 16.77
C CYS A 53 18.05 -0.74 17.65
N ASP A 54 19.22 -0.72 17.05
CA ASP A 54 20.51 -0.86 17.75
C ASP A 54 20.90 0.46 18.47
N TRP A 55 20.30 0.71 19.62
CA TRP A 55 20.53 1.92 20.42
C TRP A 55 21.21 1.64 21.78
N ARG A 56 21.16 0.39 22.28
CA ARG A 56 21.70 0.04 23.58
C ARG A 56 23.22 0.21 23.60
N ASN A 57 23.73 0.80 24.67
CA ASN A 57 25.16 1.09 24.86
C ASN A 57 25.78 2.09 23.84
N LYS A 58 24.94 2.93 23.20
CA LYS A 58 25.34 4.00 22.28
C LYS A 58 25.01 5.37 22.88
N PRO A 59 25.93 5.99 23.64
CA PRO A 59 25.66 7.25 24.35
C PRO A 59 25.45 8.43 23.40
N GLU A 60 25.84 8.32 22.14
CA GLU A 60 25.60 9.32 21.09
C GLU A 60 24.15 9.32 20.57
N LEU A 61 23.37 8.33 20.94
CA LEU A 61 21.97 8.21 20.54
C LEU A 61 21.05 8.69 21.68
N GLU A 62 20.02 9.39 21.30
CA GLU A 62 18.95 9.84 22.20
C GLU A 62 17.71 9.01 21.98
N VAL A 63 17.18 8.41 23.04
CA VAL A 63 15.98 7.57 22.99
C VAL A 63 14.81 8.32 23.63
N SER A 64 13.67 8.32 22.97
CA SER A 64 12.42 8.88 23.47
C SER A 64 11.31 7.83 23.36
N GLU A 65 10.65 7.58 24.48
CA GLU A 65 9.51 6.66 24.55
C GLU A 65 8.22 7.42 24.83
N THR A 66 7.15 7.09 24.12
CA THR A 66 5.84 7.73 24.24
C THR A 66 4.72 6.69 24.16
N ALA A 67 3.63 6.94 24.89
CA ALA A 67 2.41 6.17 24.74
C ALA A 67 1.58 6.72 23.58
N GLY A 68 1.17 5.85 22.68
CA GLY A 68 0.20 6.14 21.63
C GLY A 68 -1.25 6.07 22.13
N PRO A 69 -2.23 6.35 21.29
CA PRO A 69 -3.65 6.23 21.64
C PRO A 69 -3.99 4.84 22.17
N GLY A 70 -4.63 4.79 23.35
CA GLY A 70 -5.04 3.52 23.98
C GLY A 70 -3.95 2.82 24.81
N ALA A 71 -2.69 3.22 24.67
CA ALA A 71 -1.60 2.62 25.42
C ALA A 71 -1.50 3.17 26.86
N ILE A 72 -1.39 2.28 27.83
CA ILE A 72 -1.16 2.65 29.25
C ILE A 72 0.33 2.84 29.53
N ARG A 73 1.19 2.21 28.74
CA ARG A 73 2.65 2.28 28.82
C ARG A 73 3.22 2.80 27.51
N PRO A 74 4.45 3.31 27.50
CA PRO A 74 5.12 3.68 26.26
C PRO A 74 5.19 2.47 25.30
N ASN A 75 4.55 2.60 24.16
CA ASN A 75 4.52 1.58 23.10
C ASN A 75 5.25 2.03 21.83
N ILE A 76 5.67 3.30 21.78
CA ILE A 76 6.41 3.88 20.66
C ILE A 76 7.77 4.33 21.15
N ARG A 77 8.84 3.78 20.58
CA ARG A 77 10.23 4.21 20.81
C ARG A 77 10.76 4.91 19.57
N ARG A 78 11.44 6.03 19.78
CA ARG A 78 12.12 6.78 18.73
C ARG A 78 13.57 6.97 19.13
N VAL A 79 14.47 6.64 18.22
CA VAL A 79 15.92 6.77 18.39
C VAL A 79 16.41 7.88 17.48
N TYR A 80 17.11 8.82 18.05
CA TYR A 80 17.63 9.98 17.35
C TYR A 80 19.14 10.03 17.42
N LYS A 81 19.72 10.56 16.35
CA LYS A 81 21.14 10.91 16.27
C LYS A 81 21.28 12.40 16.03
N THR A 82 22.23 13.04 16.71
CA THR A 82 22.59 14.40 16.39
C THR A 82 23.60 14.40 15.26
N LEU A 83 23.27 15.07 14.17
CA LEU A 83 24.11 15.24 12.98
C LEU A 83 24.56 16.70 12.84
N GLY A 84 25.66 16.92 12.09
CA GLY A 84 26.22 18.24 11.85
C GLY A 84 27.11 18.75 13.00
N GLU A 85 27.76 19.89 12.76
CA GLU A 85 28.64 20.57 13.71
C GLU A 85 28.25 22.06 13.84
N GLY A 86 28.56 22.67 14.99
CA GLY A 86 28.30 24.07 15.23
C GLY A 86 26.81 24.44 15.09
N GLU A 87 26.54 25.49 14.30
CA GLU A 87 25.17 25.97 14.01
C GLU A 87 24.34 25.04 13.14
N ASN A 88 24.98 24.11 12.41
CA ASN A 88 24.31 23.12 11.58
C ASN A 88 23.94 21.84 12.35
N ARG A 89 24.15 21.83 13.65
CA ARG A 89 23.82 20.69 14.50
C ARG A 89 22.31 20.50 14.59
N HIS A 90 21.80 19.34 14.19
CA HIS A 90 20.39 19.03 14.25
C HIS A 90 20.15 17.58 14.69
N ARG A 91 18.99 17.36 15.30
CA ARG A 91 18.53 16.06 15.78
C ARG A 91 17.76 15.37 14.66
N THR A 92 18.18 14.18 14.25
CA THR A 92 17.55 13.40 13.19
C THR A 92 17.02 12.09 13.75
N LEU A 93 15.77 11.75 13.45
CA LEU A 93 15.21 10.43 13.72
C LEU A 93 15.90 9.41 12.81
N ILE A 94 16.47 8.37 13.40
CA ILE A 94 17.16 7.30 12.67
C ILE A 94 16.43 5.95 12.75
N CYS A 95 15.64 5.75 13.82
CA CYS A 95 14.88 4.52 14.00
C CYS A 95 13.61 4.77 14.83
N ARG A 96 12.53 4.10 14.52
CA ARG A 96 11.29 4.09 15.28
C ARG A 96 10.78 2.66 15.42
N GLU A 97 10.43 2.28 16.63
CA GLU A 97 9.80 1.00 16.98
C GLU A 97 8.42 1.24 17.55
N VAL A 98 7.50 0.33 17.26
CA VAL A 98 6.13 0.37 17.77
C VAL A 98 5.72 -1.03 18.22
N ASP A 99 5.13 -1.11 19.39
CA ASP A 99 4.33 -2.23 19.89
C ASP A 99 2.88 -1.88 19.54
N THR A 100 2.31 -2.58 18.57
CA THR A 100 1.01 -2.26 17.97
C THR A 100 -0.14 -2.97 18.68
N ASN A 101 0.09 -4.17 19.23
CA ASN A 101 -0.89 -4.96 19.96
C ASN A 101 -0.88 -4.69 21.48
N LEU A 102 0.10 -3.90 21.97
CA LEU A 102 0.27 -3.49 23.37
C LEU A 102 0.62 -4.65 24.33
N ASP A 103 1.29 -5.67 23.86
CA ASP A 103 1.73 -6.81 24.67
C ASP A 103 3.12 -6.59 25.31
N GLY A 104 3.83 -5.56 24.89
CA GLY A 104 5.16 -5.17 25.38
C GLY A 104 6.31 -5.58 24.45
N ILE A 105 6.01 -6.25 23.35
CA ILE A 105 6.96 -6.62 22.28
C ILE A 105 6.87 -5.59 21.17
N LYS A 106 7.97 -5.32 20.48
CA LYS A 106 7.99 -4.42 19.33
C LYS A 106 7.67 -5.20 18.06
N ASP A 107 6.55 -4.86 17.42
CA ASP A 107 6.05 -5.51 16.22
C ASP A 107 6.52 -4.82 14.93
N VAL A 108 6.84 -3.53 15.00
CA VAL A 108 7.22 -2.73 13.84
C VAL A 108 8.50 -1.96 14.12
N VAL A 109 9.45 -2.02 13.20
CA VAL A 109 10.62 -1.15 13.17
C VAL A 109 10.70 -0.42 11.84
N ARG A 110 10.98 0.90 11.89
CA ARG A 110 11.27 1.71 10.71
C ARG A 110 12.55 2.48 10.89
N THR A 111 13.44 2.39 9.91
CA THR A 111 14.70 3.12 9.86
C THR A 111 14.61 4.31 8.90
N PHE A 112 15.45 5.31 9.16
CA PHE A 112 15.46 6.58 8.44
C PHE A 112 16.88 6.97 8.05
N ASN A 113 17.03 7.64 6.91
CA ASN A 113 18.30 8.18 6.46
C ASN A 113 18.67 9.50 7.17
N ALA A 114 19.82 10.06 6.87
CA ALA A 114 20.30 11.32 7.45
C ALA A 114 19.40 12.53 7.13
N LYS A 115 18.52 12.43 6.12
CA LYS A 115 17.54 13.46 5.78
C LYS A 115 16.22 13.29 6.53
N GLY A 116 16.05 12.18 7.29
CA GLY A 116 14.80 11.83 7.97
C GLY A 116 13.78 11.14 7.05
N GLU A 117 14.19 10.70 5.87
CA GLU A 117 13.33 9.93 4.95
C GLU A 117 13.37 8.45 5.34
N ALA A 118 12.23 7.77 5.29
CA ALA A 118 12.14 6.33 5.52
C ALA A 118 13.03 5.57 4.53
N GLN A 119 13.73 4.54 5.02
CA GLN A 119 14.58 3.66 4.24
C GLN A 119 14.05 2.24 4.22
N HIS A 120 13.72 1.72 5.40
CA HIS A 120 13.29 0.33 5.56
C HIS A 120 12.30 0.21 6.71
N GLU A 121 11.35 -0.72 6.58
CA GLU A 121 10.43 -1.10 7.65
C GLU A 121 10.29 -2.61 7.67
N GLU A 122 10.23 -3.16 8.86
CA GLU A 122 9.93 -4.57 9.12
C GLU A 122 8.77 -4.64 10.09
N SER A 123 7.82 -5.54 9.88
CA SER A 123 6.68 -5.72 10.76
C SER A 123 6.30 -7.19 10.92
N ASP A 124 5.91 -7.52 12.14
CA ASP A 124 5.20 -8.74 12.53
C ASP A 124 3.71 -8.38 12.64
N GLU A 125 2.93 -8.68 11.59
CA GLU A 125 1.52 -8.29 11.52
C GLU A 125 0.59 -9.34 12.14
N ASN A 126 1.06 -10.59 12.20
CA ASN A 126 0.29 -11.71 12.79
C ASN A 126 0.61 -11.92 14.27
N TYR A 127 1.63 -11.23 14.83
CA TYR A 127 2.06 -11.27 16.23
C TYR A 127 2.56 -12.65 16.69
N ASP A 128 3.20 -13.41 15.81
CA ASP A 128 3.78 -14.71 16.13
C ASP A 128 5.25 -14.65 16.55
N GLY A 129 5.84 -13.45 16.55
CA GLY A 129 7.23 -13.17 16.91
C GLY A 129 8.20 -13.27 15.75
N LYS A 130 7.70 -13.39 14.50
CA LYS A 130 8.49 -13.36 13.29
C LYS A 130 8.05 -12.19 12.42
N ILE A 131 8.97 -11.67 11.63
CA ILE A 131 8.65 -10.63 10.65
C ILE A 131 7.91 -11.25 9.47
N ASP A 132 6.77 -10.64 9.10
CA ASP A 132 5.93 -11.04 7.96
C ASP A 132 6.09 -10.10 6.77
N HIS A 133 6.43 -8.83 7.02
CA HIS A 133 6.53 -7.80 6.00
C HIS A 133 7.84 -7.04 6.08
N TRP A 134 8.43 -6.79 4.91
CA TRP A 134 9.60 -5.94 4.73
C TRP A 134 9.30 -4.88 3.67
N LEU A 135 9.42 -3.62 4.02
CA LEU A 135 9.20 -2.50 3.10
C LEU A 135 10.50 -1.75 2.86
N SER A 136 10.80 -1.49 1.61
CA SER A 136 11.93 -0.66 1.19
C SER A 136 11.46 0.64 0.57
N PHE A 137 12.12 1.74 0.92
CA PHE A 137 11.77 3.09 0.49
C PHE A 137 12.92 3.75 -0.25
N ALA A 138 12.60 4.49 -1.30
CA ALA A 138 13.53 5.35 -2.01
C ALA A 138 12.92 6.75 -2.19
N ASN A 139 13.65 7.81 -1.79
CA ASN A 139 13.17 9.19 -1.86
C ASN A 139 11.79 9.40 -1.20
N GLY A 140 11.56 8.73 -0.06
CA GLY A 140 10.32 8.83 0.70
C GLY A 140 9.12 8.04 0.11
N SER A 141 9.31 7.34 -0.99
CA SER A 141 8.28 6.49 -1.61
C SER A 141 8.63 5.01 -1.44
N MET A 142 7.63 4.17 -1.17
CA MET A 142 7.80 2.72 -1.14
C MET A 142 8.11 2.21 -2.55
N VAL A 143 9.15 1.39 -2.67
CA VAL A 143 9.61 0.82 -3.96
C VAL A 143 9.54 -0.70 -3.97
N GLU A 144 9.58 -1.33 -2.81
CA GLU A 144 9.53 -2.78 -2.67
C GLU A 144 8.80 -3.17 -1.39
N GLU A 145 8.02 -4.21 -1.45
CA GLU A 145 7.35 -4.86 -0.34
C GLU A 145 7.52 -6.36 -0.49
N ASP A 146 8.13 -6.98 0.51
CA ASP A 146 8.32 -8.42 0.59
C ASP A 146 7.37 -8.96 1.66
N VAL A 147 6.75 -10.10 1.39
CA VAL A 147 5.71 -10.67 2.25
C VAL A 147 5.98 -12.14 2.50
N ASP A 148 5.97 -12.54 3.77
CA ASP A 148 5.87 -13.92 4.18
C ASP A 148 4.40 -14.36 4.10
N THR A 149 4.07 -15.23 3.16
CA THR A 149 2.70 -15.70 2.95
C THR A 149 2.39 -17.00 3.65
N VAL A 150 3.38 -17.64 4.27
CA VAL A 150 3.25 -18.96 4.91
C VAL A 150 3.63 -18.99 6.40
N GLY A 151 4.22 -17.91 6.94
CA GLY A 151 4.56 -17.77 8.36
C GLY A 151 5.87 -18.47 8.77
N ASP A 152 6.81 -18.65 7.84
CA ASP A 152 8.10 -19.27 8.14
C ASP A 152 9.20 -18.26 8.47
N GLY A 153 8.93 -16.96 8.36
CA GLY A 153 9.85 -15.84 8.60
C GLY A 153 10.71 -15.50 7.39
N LYS A 154 10.30 -15.91 6.18
CA LYS A 154 10.96 -15.60 4.93
C LYS A 154 9.97 -15.07 3.90
N PRO A 155 10.38 -14.15 3.02
CA PRO A 155 9.50 -13.66 1.97
C PRO A 155 9.24 -14.73 0.90
N HIS A 156 7.95 -14.84 0.50
CA HIS A 156 7.47 -15.69 -0.58
C HIS A 156 6.82 -14.89 -1.70
N GLU A 157 6.52 -13.61 -1.44
CA GLU A 157 5.99 -12.68 -2.43
C GLU A 157 6.80 -11.37 -2.39
N TRP A 158 7.22 -10.89 -3.56
CA TRP A 158 7.97 -9.64 -3.75
C TRP A 158 7.18 -8.73 -4.67
N ARG A 159 6.77 -7.57 -4.18
CA ARG A 159 6.02 -6.55 -4.88
C ARG A 159 6.91 -5.34 -5.15
N TYR A 160 6.94 -4.89 -6.39
CA TYR A 160 7.76 -3.75 -6.82
C TYR A 160 6.89 -2.60 -7.30
N TYR A 161 7.20 -1.42 -6.85
CA TYR A 161 6.43 -0.20 -7.13
C TYR A 161 7.27 0.81 -7.90
N VAL A 162 6.66 1.46 -8.90
CA VAL A 162 7.25 2.56 -9.67
C VAL A 162 6.30 3.75 -9.59
N ASN A 163 6.78 4.87 -9.08
CA ASN A 163 5.97 6.08 -8.88
C ASN A 163 4.68 5.82 -8.06
N GLY A 164 4.77 4.95 -7.05
CA GLY A 164 3.64 4.59 -6.19
C GLY A 164 2.61 3.65 -6.83
N GLN A 165 2.87 3.13 -8.02
CA GLN A 165 2.03 2.15 -8.69
C GLN A 165 2.70 0.78 -8.73
N LEU A 166 1.94 -0.27 -8.45
CA LEU A 166 2.40 -1.65 -8.58
C LEU A 166 2.86 -1.90 -10.02
N SER A 167 4.09 -2.36 -10.16
CA SER A 167 4.73 -2.63 -11.45
C SER A 167 4.97 -4.12 -11.67
N ARG A 168 5.31 -4.86 -10.62
CA ARG A 168 5.62 -6.28 -10.73
C ARG A 168 5.38 -6.98 -9.40
N ILE A 169 4.90 -8.21 -9.48
CA ILE A 169 4.92 -9.18 -8.37
C ILE A 169 5.74 -10.39 -8.80
N LYS A 170 6.51 -10.95 -7.87
CA LYS A 170 7.10 -12.28 -7.97
C LYS A 170 6.55 -13.14 -6.84
N ARG A 171 6.33 -14.43 -7.10
CA ARG A 171 5.87 -15.38 -6.07
C ARG A 171 6.67 -16.66 -6.13
N ASP A 172 7.10 -17.10 -4.96
CA ASP A 172 7.59 -18.45 -4.70
C ASP A 172 6.39 -19.27 -4.18
N ARG A 173 5.95 -20.22 -4.95
CA ARG A 173 4.80 -21.07 -4.61
C ARG A 173 5.19 -22.42 -4.02
N ASN A 174 6.40 -22.87 -4.34
CA ASN A 174 6.90 -24.16 -3.93
C ASN A 174 7.75 -24.07 -2.64
N GLY A 175 8.15 -22.86 -2.20
CA GLY A 175 8.91 -22.61 -0.98
C GLY A 175 10.41 -22.94 -1.11
N ASP A 176 10.94 -22.94 -2.32
CA ASP A 176 12.37 -23.23 -2.54
C ASP A 176 13.28 -21.99 -2.44
N GLY A 177 12.68 -20.81 -2.22
CA GLY A 177 13.35 -19.53 -2.11
C GLY A 177 13.59 -18.84 -3.45
N LYS A 178 13.02 -19.37 -4.55
CA LYS A 178 13.08 -18.77 -5.87
C LYS A 178 11.66 -18.46 -6.38
N PRO A 179 11.47 -17.39 -7.16
CA PRO A 179 10.17 -17.13 -7.75
C PRO A 179 9.81 -18.16 -8.82
N ASP A 180 8.57 -18.66 -8.78
CA ASP A 180 7.94 -19.51 -9.82
C ASP A 180 7.06 -18.71 -10.76
N VAL A 181 6.55 -17.55 -10.29
CA VAL A 181 5.57 -16.74 -11.02
C VAL A 181 5.96 -15.28 -10.99
N TRP A 182 5.85 -14.63 -12.15
CA TRP A 182 6.01 -13.18 -12.32
C TRP A 182 4.74 -12.60 -12.91
N GLU A 183 4.24 -11.55 -12.30
CA GLU A 183 3.14 -10.73 -12.81
C GLU A 183 3.66 -9.34 -13.12
N ILE A 184 3.42 -8.87 -14.33
CA ILE A 184 3.82 -7.54 -14.79
C ILE A 184 2.57 -6.69 -14.94
N TYR A 185 2.58 -5.54 -14.30
CA TYR A 185 1.46 -4.60 -14.28
C TYR A 185 1.79 -3.33 -15.06
N ASN A 186 0.81 -2.84 -15.79
CA ASN A 186 0.87 -1.56 -16.49
C ASN A 186 -0.38 -0.76 -16.14
N LYS A 187 -0.19 0.42 -15.54
CA LYS A 187 -1.29 1.30 -15.08
C LYS A 187 -2.33 0.58 -14.20
N GLY A 188 -1.85 -0.32 -13.32
CA GLY A 188 -2.70 -1.07 -12.40
C GLY A 188 -3.43 -2.27 -13.03
N GLN A 189 -3.18 -2.60 -14.30
CA GLN A 189 -3.73 -3.78 -14.98
C GLN A 189 -2.63 -4.81 -15.20
N LEU A 190 -2.95 -6.08 -14.99
CA LEU A 190 -2.07 -7.20 -15.31
C LEU A 190 -1.84 -7.22 -16.83
N GLU A 191 -0.60 -7.03 -17.27
CA GLU A 191 -0.22 -7.05 -18.69
C GLU A 191 0.16 -8.44 -19.16
N ARG A 192 0.94 -9.14 -18.34
CA ARG A 192 1.41 -10.50 -18.65
C ARG A 192 1.86 -11.23 -17.39
N MET A 193 1.85 -12.54 -17.46
CA MET A 193 2.33 -13.44 -16.42
C MET A 193 3.43 -14.35 -16.97
N GLY A 194 4.53 -14.47 -16.22
CA GLY A 194 5.61 -15.39 -16.50
C GLY A 194 5.60 -16.56 -15.53
N ILE A 195 5.98 -17.74 -16.00
CA ILE A 195 6.05 -18.97 -15.22
C ILE A 195 7.43 -19.59 -15.41
N ASP A 196 8.03 -20.02 -14.30
CA ASP A 196 9.17 -20.93 -14.27
C ASP A 196 8.63 -22.35 -14.18
N GLU A 197 8.86 -23.14 -15.22
CA GLU A 197 8.45 -24.55 -15.29
C GLU A 197 9.59 -25.49 -14.87
N THR A 198 10.84 -24.99 -14.88
CA THR A 198 12.04 -25.78 -14.59
C THR A 198 12.52 -25.66 -13.15
N GLY A 199 12.09 -24.65 -12.39
CA GLY A 199 12.51 -24.38 -11.00
C GLY A 199 13.91 -23.77 -10.90
N ASP A 200 14.40 -23.12 -11.96
CA ASP A 200 15.72 -22.50 -11.95
C ASP A 200 15.72 -21.04 -11.48
N GLY A 201 14.54 -20.45 -11.29
CA GLY A 201 14.32 -19.07 -10.85
C GLY A 201 14.26 -18.07 -12.01
N HIS A 202 14.10 -18.55 -13.25
CA HIS A 202 13.96 -17.75 -14.45
C HIS A 202 12.63 -18.05 -15.15
N VAL A 203 12.13 -17.09 -15.91
CA VAL A 203 10.88 -17.29 -16.65
C VAL A 203 11.12 -18.12 -17.90
N ASP A 204 10.52 -19.32 -17.97
CA ASP A 204 10.53 -20.18 -19.14
C ASP A 204 9.45 -19.79 -20.14
N ARG A 205 8.28 -19.37 -19.64
CA ARG A 205 7.12 -19.07 -20.47
C ARG A 205 6.38 -17.81 -19.99
N TRP A 206 6.00 -16.97 -20.93
CA TRP A 206 5.14 -15.81 -20.71
C TRP A 206 3.76 -16.05 -21.27
N ASP A 207 2.74 -15.92 -20.42
CA ASP A 207 1.35 -15.86 -20.83
C ASP A 207 0.86 -14.42 -20.77
N ARG A 208 -0.05 -14.07 -21.65
CA ARG A 208 -0.77 -12.79 -21.57
C ARG A 208 -1.97 -12.93 -20.66
N ASP A 209 -2.39 -11.83 -20.07
CA ASP A 209 -3.67 -11.76 -19.38
C ASP A 209 -4.79 -12.16 -20.36
N GLU A 210 -5.68 -13.02 -19.91
CA GLU A 210 -6.81 -13.52 -20.69
C GLU A 210 -7.72 -12.38 -21.19
N ILE A 211 -7.92 -11.34 -20.38
CA ILE A 211 -8.74 -10.18 -20.74
C ILE A 211 -8.08 -9.37 -21.87
N LEU A 212 -6.77 -9.16 -21.79
CA LEU A 212 -6.03 -8.45 -22.83
C LEU A 212 -5.99 -9.24 -24.11
N ARG A 213 -5.77 -10.55 -24.04
CA ARG A 213 -5.81 -11.46 -25.18
C ARG A 213 -7.17 -11.43 -25.89
N GLN A 214 -8.27 -11.57 -25.14
CA GLN A 214 -9.62 -11.50 -25.69
C GLN A 214 -9.92 -10.15 -26.35
N LYS A 215 -9.39 -9.06 -25.77
CA LYS A 215 -9.56 -7.74 -26.35
C LYS A 215 -8.79 -7.57 -27.66
N GLU A 216 -7.54 -8.02 -27.71
CA GLU A 216 -6.73 -8.03 -28.92
C GLU A 216 -7.37 -8.88 -30.03
N GLU A 217 -7.81 -10.09 -29.70
CA GLU A 217 -8.53 -10.97 -30.62
C GLU A 217 -9.83 -10.33 -31.17
N ALA A 218 -10.57 -9.62 -30.31
CA ALA A 218 -11.78 -8.90 -30.71
C ALA A 218 -11.49 -7.69 -31.61
N GLU A 219 -10.38 -6.99 -31.38
CA GLU A 219 -9.93 -5.88 -32.23
C GLU A 219 -9.44 -6.37 -33.60
N GLU A 220 -8.67 -7.47 -33.64
CA GLU A 220 -8.24 -8.11 -34.88
C GLU A 220 -9.42 -8.65 -35.71
N ALA A 221 -10.39 -9.26 -35.04
CA ALA A 221 -11.62 -9.75 -35.72
C ALA A 221 -12.43 -8.60 -36.36
N LYS A 222 -12.51 -7.43 -35.68
CA LYS A 222 -13.16 -6.25 -36.25
C LYS A 222 -12.37 -5.65 -37.41
N ALA A 223 -11.05 -5.61 -37.35
CA ALA A 223 -10.21 -5.13 -38.44
C ALA A 223 -10.33 -6.01 -39.66
N ASN A 224 -10.34 -7.34 -39.50
CA ASN A 224 -10.51 -8.28 -40.58
C ASN A 224 -11.92 -8.21 -41.22
N ALA A 225 -12.97 -8.06 -40.42
CA ALA A 225 -14.34 -7.88 -40.92
C ALA A 225 -14.51 -6.56 -41.72
N SER A 226 -13.79 -5.52 -41.39
CA SER A 226 -13.83 -4.25 -42.12
C SER A 226 -13.04 -4.30 -43.43
N SER A 227 -12.03 -5.16 -43.55
CA SER A 227 -11.24 -5.33 -44.77
C SER A 227 -11.95 -6.20 -45.83
N ASP A 228 -12.83 -7.11 -45.40
CA ASP A 228 -13.58 -8.00 -46.31
C ASP A 228 -14.84 -7.32 -46.91
N ALA A 229 -15.31 -6.23 -46.34
CA ALA A 229 -16.46 -5.45 -46.83
C ALA A 229 -16.17 -4.61 -48.09
N GLY A 230 -14.94 -4.60 -48.60
CA GLY A 230 -14.48 -3.74 -49.69
C GLY A 230 -14.28 -4.41 -51.07
N ALA A 231 -14.53 -5.72 -51.23
CA ALA A 231 -14.37 -6.37 -52.52
C ALA A 231 -15.68 -6.29 -53.35
N PRO A 232 -15.69 -5.61 -54.52
CA PRO A 232 -16.89 -5.61 -55.38
C PRO A 232 -17.08 -6.97 -55.98
N THR A 233 -18.24 -7.57 -55.71
CA THR A 233 -18.71 -8.83 -56.33
C THR A 233 -18.83 -8.58 -57.82
N GLN A 234 -17.89 -9.07 -58.64
CA GLN A 234 -18.09 -9.20 -60.06
C GLN A 234 -19.10 -10.33 -60.31
N GLN A 235 -20.30 -9.95 -60.71
CA GLN A 235 -21.28 -10.87 -61.28
C GLN A 235 -20.71 -11.49 -62.57
N PRO A 236 -20.76 -12.83 -62.75
CA PRO A 236 -20.52 -13.43 -64.07
C PRO A 236 -21.71 -13.14 -64.95
N SER A 237 -21.47 -12.44 -66.07
CA SER A 237 -22.43 -12.23 -67.16
C SER A 237 -22.80 -13.57 -67.80
N ALA A 238 -24.07 -13.89 -67.74
CA ALA A 238 -24.65 -15.01 -68.45
C ALA A 238 -24.72 -14.69 -69.94
N THR A 239 -24.08 -15.47 -70.79
CA THR A 239 -24.38 -15.61 -72.23
C THR A 239 -25.23 -16.87 -72.46
N PRO A 240 -26.33 -16.75 -73.16
CA PRO A 240 -27.11 -17.95 -73.56
C PRO A 240 -26.56 -18.55 -74.85
N ASP A 241 -26.20 -19.79 -74.86
CA ASP A 241 -26.07 -20.52 -76.11
C ASP A 241 -26.95 -21.81 -76.15
N ALA A 242 -27.65 -21.93 -77.26
CA ALA A 242 -28.58 -22.94 -77.55
C ALA A 242 -27.89 -24.13 -78.27
N GLY A 243 -28.33 -25.35 -78.05
CA GLY A 243 -27.97 -26.45 -78.86
C GLY A 243 -28.01 -27.85 -78.24
N ALA A 244 -29.13 -28.47 -78.26
CA ALA A 244 -29.28 -29.96 -78.21
C ALA A 244 -28.93 -30.60 -79.54
N PRO A 245 -29.00 -31.98 -79.77
CA PRO A 245 -28.89 -33.11 -78.83
C PRO A 245 -28.04 -34.28 -79.39
N LYS A 246 -28.05 -35.43 -78.73
CA LYS A 246 -27.98 -36.83 -79.18
C LYS A 246 -26.79 -37.70 -78.76
N LYS A 247 -27.21 -38.74 -78.09
CA LYS A 247 -27.04 -40.22 -78.27
C LYS A 247 -25.80 -40.88 -77.62
N ALA A 248 -26.12 -41.72 -76.64
CA ALA A 248 -26.06 -43.19 -76.61
C ALA A 248 -24.67 -43.86 -76.78
N GLY A 249 -24.36 -44.73 -75.82
CA GLY A 249 -23.31 -45.73 -75.91
C GLY A 249 -22.81 -46.21 -74.57
N ARG A 250 -23.44 -47.03 -73.89
CA ARG A 250 -23.33 -48.39 -73.38
C ARG A 250 -21.98 -49.09 -73.59
N ARG A 251 -21.55 -49.72 -72.53
CA ARG A 251 -20.75 -50.94 -72.26
C ARG A 251 -19.62 -50.68 -71.28
N GLU A 252 -19.66 -51.27 -70.11
CA GLU A 252 -19.51 -52.67 -69.67
C GLU A 252 -18.04 -53.13 -69.63
N SER A 253 -17.70 -53.59 -68.40
CA SER A 253 -16.77 -54.67 -68.04
C SER A 253 -15.24 -54.37 -68.03
N ARG A 254 -14.59 -54.40 -66.94
CA ARG A 254 -14.08 -55.56 -66.17
C ARG A 254 -13.56 -55.08 -64.84
#